data_d49369a1971229c988640b046699960c
#
_entry.id   d49369a1971229c988640b046699960c
#
_cell.length_a   1.000
_cell.length_b   1.000
_cell.length_c   1.000
_cell.angle_alpha   90.00
_cell.angle_beta   90.00
_cell.angle_gamma   90.00
#
_symmetry.space_group_name_H-M   'P 1'
#
loop_
_entity.id
_entity.type
_entity.pdbx_description
1 polymer ?
#
loop_
_entity_poly.entity_id
_entity_poly.type
_entity_poly.pdbx_seq_one_letter_code
_entity_poly.pdbx_strand_id
1 'polypeptide(L)' 'AQALRTAALQRLSPRLGLGPNADPAAVVAAVGRRYAGGDQAAQYTLFGPPPITDNDLLHLAHALDDIERQVTQS' A
#
# COMPACT_ATOMS: atom_id res chain seq x y z
N ALA A 1 11.17 7.52 -1.47
CA ALA A 1 10.36 6.41 -0.95
C ALA A 1 9.05 6.91 -0.35
N GLN A 2 9.09 8.00 0.39
CA GLN A 2 7.89 8.57 0.99
C GLN A 2 6.91 9.03 -0.09
N ALA A 3 7.40 9.67 -1.13
CA ALA A 3 6.56 10.12 -2.23
C ALA A 3 5.89 8.96 -2.95
N LEU A 4 6.61 7.84 -3.09
CA LEU A 4 6.10 6.64 -3.75
C LEU A 4 4.93 6.06 -2.96
N ARG A 5 5.09 5.93 -1.64
CA ARG A 5 4.04 5.43 -0.77
C ARG A 5 2.84 6.37 -0.73
N THR A 6 3.10 7.67 -0.64
CA THR A 6 2.04 8.67 -0.61
C THR A 6 1.21 8.63 -1.89
N ALA A 7 1.86 8.53 -3.05
CA ALA A 7 1.16 8.43 -4.32
C ALA A 7 0.31 7.16 -4.39
N ALA A 8 0.85 6.04 -3.91
CA ALA A 8 0.10 4.79 -3.89
C ALA A 8 -1.14 4.91 -3.00
N LEU A 9 -1.00 5.51 -1.83
CA LEU A 9 -2.13 5.71 -0.92
C LEU A 9 -3.20 6.59 -1.54
N GLN A 10 -2.80 7.64 -2.24
CA GLN A 10 -3.74 8.53 -2.92
C GLN A 10 -4.53 7.80 -4.00
N ARG A 11 -3.88 6.89 -4.71
CA ARG A 11 -4.57 6.10 -5.74
C ARG A 11 -5.47 5.03 -5.13
N LEU A 12 -5.08 4.47 -3.99
CA LEU A 12 -5.83 3.38 -3.35
C LEU A 12 -7.07 3.87 -2.61
N SER A 13 -7.01 5.04 -1.98
CA SER A 13 -8.09 5.51 -1.10
C SER A 13 -9.46 5.53 -1.78
N PRO A 14 -9.61 6.08 -3.00
CA PRO A 14 -10.92 6.07 -3.65
C PRO A 14 -11.43 4.67 -3.94
N ARG A 15 -10.53 3.76 -4.27
CA ARG A 15 -10.93 2.38 -4.61
C ARG A 15 -11.34 1.58 -3.38
N LEU A 16 -10.82 1.98 -2.21
CA LEU A 16 -11.19 1.36 -0.94
C LEU A 16 -12.41 2.00 -0.31
N GLY A 17 -12.92 3.08 -0.89
CA GLY A 17 -14.05 3.80 -0.32
C GLY A 17 -13.69 4.64 0.89
N LEU A 18 -12.42 4.97 1.05
CA LEU A 18 -11.92 5.74 2.19
C LEU A 18 -11.78 7.21 1.81
N GLY A 19 -11.99 8.07 2.80
CA GLY A 19 -11.78 9.50 2.62
C GLY A 19 -10.29 9.85 2.58
N PRO A 20 -9.97 11.12 2.23
CA PRO A 20 -8.58 11.56 2.12
C PRO A 20 -7.84 11.58 3.46
N ASN A 21 -8.56 11.57 4.56
CA ASN A 21 -7.98 11.62 5.90
C ASN A 21 -8.16 10.29 6.65
N ALA A 22 -8.26 9.19 5.92
CA ALA A 22 -8.42 7.88 6.54
C ALA A 22 -7.20 7.52 7.40
N ASP A 23 -7.45 6.89 8.55
CA ASP A 23 -6.38 6.43 9.42
C ASP A 23 -5.53 5.37 8.73
N PRO A 24 -4.20 5.34 9.00
CA PRO A 24 -3.35 4.28 8.48
C PRO A 24 -3.88 2.89 8.81
N ALA A 25 -4.40 2.68 10.01
CA ALA A 25 -4.96 1.39 10.41
C ALA A 25 -6.16 1.00 9.55
N ALA A 26 -7.01 1.97 9.21
CA ALA A 26 -8.16 1.71 8.33
C ALA A 26 -7.71 1.34 6.92
N VAL A 27 -6.68 2.01 6.42
CA VAL A 27 -6.11 1.70 5.10
C VAL A 27 -5.54 0.29 5.08
N VAL A 28 -4.75 -0.07 6.09
CA VAL A 28 -4.15 -1.40 6.19
C VAL A 28 -5.24 -2.47 6.25
N ALA A 29 -6.26 -2.28 7.06
CA ALA A 29 -7.35 -3.26 7.18
C ALA A 29 -8.10 -3.42 5.86
N ALA A 30 -8.38 -2.32 5.17
CA ALA A 30 -9.09 -2.37 3.89
C ALA A 30 -8.25 -3.06 2.81
N VAL A 31 -6.96 -2.75 2.74
CA VAL A 31 -6.04 -3.37 1.79
C VAL A 31 -5.87 -4.85 2.12
N GLY A 32 -5.70 -5.17 3.40
CA GLY A 32 -5.48 -6.55 3.82
C GLY A 32 -6.61 -7.48 3.45
N ARG A 33 -7.84 -6.97 3.39
CA ARG A 33 -8.99 -7.78 2.98
C ARG A 33 -8.96 -8.15 1.49
N ARG A 34 -8.28 -7.35 0.69
CA ARG A 34 -8.23 -7.52 -0.77
C ARG A 34 -6.88 -8.04 -1.26
N TYR A 35 -5.86 -7.98 -0.41
CA TYR A 35 -4.50 -8.35 -0.79
C TYR A 35 -4.16 -9.73 -0.25
N ALA A 36 -3.64 -10.59 -1.11
CA ALA A 36 -3.35 -11.98 -0.76
C ALA A 36 -2.33 -12.09 0.39
N GLY A 37 -1.45 -11.11 0.55
CA GLY A 37 -0.48 -11.10 1.65
C GLY A 37 -1.05 -10.79 3.01
N GLY A 38 -2.27 -10.25 3.08
CA GLY A 38 -2.94 -9.94 4.33
C GLY A 38 -2.50 -8.63 4.96
N ASP A 39 -3.00 -8.38 6.18
CA ASP A 39 -2.79 -7.12 6.88
C ASP A 39 -1.31 -6.84 7.16
N GLN A 40 -0.56 -7.86 7.59
CA GLN A 40 0.84 -7.68 7.94
C GLN A 40 1.69 -7.28 6.73
N ALA A 41 1.46 -7.92 5.60
CA ALA A 41 2.19 -7.58 4.38
C ALA A 41 1.80 -6.18 3.89
N ALA A 42 0.52 -5.83 3.97
CA ALA A 42 0.06 -4.50 3.59
C ALA A 42 0.68 -3.43 4.48
N GLN A 43 0.71 -3.67 5.79
CA GLN A 43 1.30 -2.71 6.72
C GLN A 43 2.79 -2.52 6.46
N TYR A 44 3.51 -3.60 6.25
CA TYR A 44 4.93 -3.53 5.96
C TYR A 44 5.21 -2.74 4.68
N THR A 45 4.43 -3.01 3.64
CA THR A 45 4.62 -2.34 2.35
C THR A 45 4.27 -0.86 2.40
N LEU A 46 3.16 -0.52 3.05
CA LEU A 46 2.67 0.85 3.06
C LEU A 46 3.30 1.71 4.15
N PHE A 47 3.60 1.12 5.30
CA PHE A 47 4.04 1.88 6.47
C PHE A 47 5.29 1.31 7.14
N GLY A 48 5.97 0.39 6.49
CA GLY A 48 7.21 -0.20 7.02
C GLY A 48 8.40 0.75 6.90
N PRO A 49 9.60 0.26 7.23
CA PRO A 49 10.79 1.10 7.15
C PRO A 49 11.06 1.56 5.73
N PRO A 50 11.74 2.71 5.57
CA PRO A 50 12.08 3.19 4.24
C PRO A 50 13.11 2.29 3.57
N PRO A 51 13.09 2.22 2.23
CA PRO A 51 14.12 1.45 1.52
C PRO A 51 15.49 2.10 1.71
N ILE A 52 16.52 1.26 1.88
CA ILE A 52 17.89 1.72 2.13
C ILE A 52 18.72 1.64 0.85
N THR A 53 18.45 0.64 0.01
CA THR A 53 19.22 0.40 -1.22
C THR A 53 18.29 0.56 -2.43
N ASP A 54 18.90 0.65 -3.62
CA ASP A 54 18.14 0.68 -4.87
C ASP A 54 17.31 -0.59 -5.03
N ASN A 55 17.86 -1.72 -4.62
CA ASN A 55 17.14 -2.99 -4.70
C ASN A 55 15.91 -2.98 -3.78
N ASP A 56 16.05 -2.42 -2.58
CA ASP A 56 14.92 -2.28 -1.66
C ASP A 56 13.83 -1.38 -2.25
N LEU A 57 14.25 -0.29 -2.91
CA LEU A 57 13.31 0.62 -3.55
C LEU A 57 12.56 -0.08 -4.69
N LEU A 58 13.25 -0.89 -5.46
CA LEU A 58 12.63 -1.65 -6.54
C LEU A 58 11.61 -2.65 -5.99
N HIS A 59 11.96 -3.34 -4.92
CA HIS A 59 11.04 -4.27 -4.27
C HIS A 59 9.80 -3.55 -3.74
N LEU A 60 9.98 -2.38 -3.15
CA LEU A 60 8.86 -1.58 -2.66
C LEU A 60 7.94 -1.16 -3.80
N ALA A 61 8.52 -0.71 -4.91
CA ALA A 61 7.73 -0.30 -6.06
C ALA A 61 6.90 -1.47 -6.61
N HIS A 62 7.50 -2.65 -6.70
CA HIS A 62 6.79 -3.83 -7.18
C HIS A 62 5.67 -4.24 -6.21
N ALA A 63 5.93 -4.17 -4.91
CA ALA A 63 4.93 -4.52 -3.91
C ALA A 63 3.76 -3.55 -3.93
N LEU A 64 4.02 -2.27 -4.07
CA LEU A 64 2.96 -1.26 -4.17
C LEU A 64 2.13 -1.46 -5.44
N ASP A 65 2.77 -1.74 -6.55
CA ASP A 65 2.09 -2.01 -7.81
C ASP A 65 1.20 -3.25 -7.69
N ASP A 66 1.69 -4.28 -7.02
CA ASP A 66 0.95 -5.52 -6.81
C ASP A 66 -0.31 -5.27 -5.97
N ILE A 67 -0.17 -4.50 -4.90
CA ILE A 67 -1.31 -4.12 -4.05
C ILE A 67 -2.33 -3.34 -4.88
N GLU A 68 -1.89 -2.37 -5.66
CA GLU A 68 -2.79 -1.59 -6.49
C GLU A 68 -3.56 -2.46 -7.47
N ARG A 69 -2.90 -3.41 -8.10
CA ARG A 69 -3.56 -4.31 -9.04
C ARG A 69 -4.60 -5.18 -8.36
N GLN A 70 -4.27 -5.74 -7.21
CA GLN A 70 -5.20 -6.61 -6.49
C GLN A 70 -6.42 -5.85 -5.98
N VAL A 71 -6.21 -4.66 -5.45
CA VAL A 71 -7.31 -3.81 -4.99
C VAL A 71 -8.19 -3.40 -6.16
N THR A 72 -7.58 -3.05 -7.29
CA THR A 72 -8.32 -2.62 -8.48
C THR A 72 -9.16 -3.76 -9.06
N GLN A 73 -8.66 -4.99 -9.00
CA GLN A 73 -9.34 -6.15 -9.57
C GLN A 73 -10.43 -6.71 -8.65
N SER A 74 -10.38 -6.37 -7.40
CA SER A 74 -11.39 -6.87 -6.47
C SER A 74 -12.61 -5.95 -6.43
#